data_79a44669401117997c6315182dc351a2
#
_entry.id   79a44669401117997c6315182dc351a2
#
_cell.length_a   1.000
_cell.length_b   1.000
_cell.length_c   1.000
_cell.angle_alpha   90.00
_cell.angle_beta   90.00
_cell.angle_gamma   90.00
#
_symmetry.space_group_name_H-M   'P 1'
#
loop_
_entity.id
_entity.type
_entity.pdbx_description
1 polymer ?
#
loop_
_entity_poly.entity_id
_entity_poly.type
_entity_poly.pdbx_seq_one_letter_code
_entity_poly.pdbx_strand_id
1 'polypeptide(L)' 'MEIILKQDVENLGLEFDTVNVKPGYARNFLLPQGIALLATPKNKAALEA' A
#
# COMPACT_ATOMS: atom_id res chain seq x y z
N MET A 1 9.59 1.31 4.04
CA MET A 1 9.00 0.96 2.72
C MET A 1 7.69 1.70 2.55
N GLU A 2 7.55 2.38 1.45
CA GLU A 2 6.31 3.08 1.14
C GLU A 2 5.38 2.16 0.36
N ILE A 3 4.11 2.21 0.72
CA ILE A 3 3.08 1.42 0.04
C ILE A 3 1.85 2.30 -0.21
N ILE A 4 1.02 1.87 -1.16
CA ILE A 4 -0.23 2.57 -1.48
C ILE A 4 -1.37 1.63 -1.09
N LEU A 5 -2.26 2.11 -0.25
CA LEU A 5 -3.39 1.31 0.20
C LEU A 5 -4.42 1.18 -0.91
N LYS A 6 -4.94 -0.03 -1.10
CA LYS A 6 -5.98 -0.30 -2.09
C LYS A 6 -7.37 -0.19 -1.47
N GLN A 7 -7.44 -0.09 -0.17
CA GLN A 7 -8.70 0.04 0.56
C GLN A 7 -8.44 0.71 1.89
N ASP A 8 -9.49 1.16 2.56
CA ASP A 8 -9.35 1.76 3.87
C ASP A 8 -8.80 0.74 4.86
N VAL A 9 -7.77 1.13 5.60
CA VAL A 9 -7.19 0.30 6.66
C VAL A 9 -7.19 1.12 7.94
N GLU A 10 -7.97 0.69 8.90
CA GLU A 10 -8.22 1.44 10.13
C GLU A 10 -6.96 1.94 10.83
N ASN A 11 -5.92 1.11 10.84
CA ASN A 11 -4.69 1.46 11.54
C ASN A 11 -3.63 2.14 10.68
N LEU A 12 -3.88 2.28 9.38
CA LEU A 12 -2.88 2.80 8.46
C LEU A 12 -3.32 4.04 7.70
N GLY A 13 -4.54 4.06 7.21
CA GLY A 13 -5.02 5.18 6.43
C GLY A 13 -6.19 4.81 5.55
N LEU A 14 -6.50 5.68 4.61
CA LEU A 14 -7.63 5.51 3.71
C LEU A 14 -7.19 4.92 2.37
N GLU A 15 -8.17 4.53 1.58
CA GLU A 15 -7.93 4.02 0.23
C GLU A 15 -7.09 5.01 -0.57
N PHE A 16 -6.08 4.47 -1.25
CA PHE A 16 -5.15 5.24 -2.09
C PHE A 16 -4.17 6.12 -1.32
N ASP A 17 -4.16 6.05 -0.01
CA ASP A 17 -3.16 6.77 0.77
C ASP A 17 -1.81 6.08 0.65
N THR A 18 -0.75 6.88 0.58
CA THR A 18 0.61 6.37 0.63
C THR A 18 1.07 6.39 2.07
N VAL A 19 1.47 5.23 2.58
CA VAL A 19 1.94 5.11 3.96
C VAL A 19 3.30 4.44 4.00
N ASN A 20 4.05 4.73 5.06
CA ASN A 20 5.37 4.14 5.25
C ASN A 20 5.28 3.09 6.36
N VAL A 21 5.66 1.86 6.03
CA VAL A 21 5.63 0.73 6.97
C VAL A 21 6.93 -0.04 6.90
N LYS A 22 7.16 -0.90 7.88
CA LYS A 22 8.34 -1.75 7.88
C LYS A 22 8.23 -2.79 6.77
N PRO A 23 9.33 -3.10 6.07
CA PRO A 23 9.29 -4.06 4.95
C PRO A 23 8.69 -5.41 5.32
N GLY A 24 9.01 -5.92 6.51
CA GLY A 24 8.46 -7.20 6.95
C GLY A 24 6.96 -7.17 7.09
N TYR A 25 6.43 -6.09 7.65
CA TYR A 25 5.00 -5.94 7.81
C TYR A 25 4.29 -5.87 6.45
N ALA A 26 4.83 -5.08 5.54
CA ALA A 26 4.24 -4.95 4.22
C ALA A 26 4.22 -6.27 3.48
N ARG A 27 5.35 -7.00 3.48
CA ARG A 27 5.46 -8.25 2.76
C ARG A 27 4.64 -9.39 3.36
N ASN A 28 4.57 -9.44 4.70
CA ASN A 28 3.93 -10.56 5.37
C ASN A 28 2.43 -10.36 5.59
N PHE A 29 1.98 -9.14 5.57
CA PHE A 29 0.58 -8.84 5.87
C PHE A 29 -0.14 -8.13 4.72
N LEU A 30 0.39 -6.98 4.29
CA LEU A 30 -0.34 -6.14 3.35
C LEU A 30 -0.35 -6.68 1.92
N LEU A 31 0.79 -7.12 1.43
CA LEU A 31 0.88 -7.60 0.04
C LEU A 31 0.17 -8.93 -0.19
N PRO A 32 0.35 -9.95 0.68
CA PRO A 32 -0.36 -11.21 0.48
C PRO A 32 -1.87 -11.09 0.55
N GLN A 33 -2.39 -10.16 1.33
CA GLN A 33 -3.82 -9.96 1.44
C GLN A 33 -4.41 -9.05 0.37
N GLY A 34 -3.55 -8.44 -0.45
CA GLY A 34 -4.02 -7.55 -1.50
C GLY A 34 -4.56 -6.23 -0.97
N ILE A 35 -4.18 -5.85 0.24
CA ILE A 35 -4.63 -4.59 0.85
C ILE A 35 -3.87 -3.41 0.29
N ALA A 36 -2.64 -3.61 -0.13
CA ALA A 36 -1.79 -2.51 -0.58
C ALA A 36 -0.86 -2.96 -1.70
N LEU A 37 -0.30 -1.98 -2.39
CA LEU A 37 0.70 -2.19 -3.44
C LEU A 37 1.97 -1.44 -3.06
N LEU A 38 3.09 -1.87 -3.61
CA LEU A 38 4.34 -1.15 -3.45
C LEU A 38 4.20 0.23 -4.11
N ALA A 39 4.70 1.26 -3.44
CA ALA A 39 4.63 2.63 -3.96
C ALA A 39 5.73 2.86 -4.99
N THR A 40 5.67 2.15 -6.11
CA THR A 40 6.58 2.34 -7.22
C THR A 40 5.95 3.31 -8.22
N PRO A 41 6.78 3.96 -9.08
CA PRO A 41 6.22 4.84 -10.11
C PRO A 41 5.19 4.14 -11.00
N LYS A 42 5.42 2.87 -11.31
CA LYS A 42 4.50 2.10 -12.14
C LYS A 42 3.16 1.89 -11.42
N ASN A 43 3.20 1.52 -10.15
CA ASN A 43 1.97 1.30 -9.40
C ASN A 43 1.24 2.60 -9.12
N LYS A 44 1.97 3.70 -8.87
CA LYS A 44 1.36 5.00 -8.69
C LYS A 44 0.61 5.44 -9.94
N ALA A 45 1.23 5.26 -11.09
CA ALA A 45 0.61 5.62 -12.36
C ALA A 45 -0.66 4.80 -12.61
N ALA A 46 -0.63 3.51 -12.29
CA ALA A 46 -1.78 2.65 -12.49
C ALA A 46 -2.96 3.06 -11.61
N LEU A 47 -2.69 3.52 -10.39
CA LEU A 47 -3.76 3.94 -9.48
C LEU A 47 -4.28 5.34 -9.79
N GLU A 48 -3.43 6.21 -10.33
CA GLU A 48 -3.84 7.57 -10.68
C GLU A 48 -4.60 7.63 -11.99
N ALA A 49 -4.42 6.65 -12.82
CA ALA A 49 -5.13 6.55 -14.10
C ALA A 49 -6.60 6.04 -13.91
#